data_e5222e94008cbc2f7ecb216307263e11
#
_entry.id   e5222e94008cbc2f7ecb216307263e11
#
_cell.length_a   1.000
_cell.length_b   1.000
_cell.length_c   1.000
_cell.angle_alpha   90.00
_cell.angle_beta   90.00
_cell.angle_gamma   90.00
#
_symmetry.space_group_name_H-M   'P 1'
#
loop_
_entity.id
_entity.type
_entity.pdbx_description
1 polymer ?
#
loop_
_entity_poly.entity_id
_entity_poly.type
_entity_poly.pdbx_seq_one_letter_code
_entity_poly.pdbx_strand_id
1 'polypeptide(L)'
;MASKLPHLIVTSFERNDFIGTGGGGGKTNRPKRDRQKHSILLKQQLEQAWDAAKNDEVVYHAQRNGVYLEFKGEAGYELVSKSLENLSGNDPSNWTRLLNIRKELIQTEELSQFEEVVFATVFVPNSKKEALFSKIEQYATEENAQSGNPKHAKLLESISDIRKALEVESFWQDSKNLIPTDDPAWCEVWLSSDQKEVVQRFETLLEQQQITFKTGTVHFPERAVKIIHADHKQLQTITRLSDDIAEYRRAKETAFFWLDQDNKEQAEWVETILQRLEVDQNSDIAVCILDTGVNHGHPLLAPCLKPEDCQSVDLEWGTHDHHKHGTLMAGISAYGNLQEILTHDELIRLKHCLESVKILPPTGATEPELWGYVTSQAVSKAVIQAPDKQRIVCMAVTSDDTRDQGRPSSWSAELDQMCSGAADDKQRLIIVSAGNCNENKTLKECSRYPETQLKESVHDPAQSWNALTVGAYTQLDQITDTTLAGYKVIAPTNGLSPFSTTSSTWDDKWPIKPEIVMEGGNLAKDAAGFVTECDDLSLLS
;
A
#
# COMPACT_ATOMS: atom_id res chain seq x y z
N MET A 1 -3.11 -45.18 9.87
CA MET A 1 -2.34 -43.95 9.62
C MET A 1 -3.00 -43.30 8.42
N ALA A 2 -3.72 -42.21 8.61
CA ALA A 2 -4.26 -41.43 7.49
C ALA A 2 -3.09 -40.86 6.70
N SER A 3 -3.02 -41.15 5.40
CA SER A 3 -2.04 -40.52 4.52
C SER A 3 -2.36 -39.04 4.47
N LYS A 4 -1.48 -38.21 4.97
CA LYS A 4 -1.57 -36.77 4.75
C LYS A 4 -1.65 -36.55 3.25
N LEU A 5 -2.77 -36.03 2.78
CA LEU A 5 -2.87 -35.58 1.39
C LEU A 5 -1.78 -34.50 1.20
N PRO A 6 -0.86 -34.67 0.25
CA PRO A 6 0.15 -33.65 0.02
C PRO A 6 -0.53 -32.37 -0.45
N HIS A 7 -0.12 -31.24 0.11
CA HIS A 7 -0.49 -29.95 -0.46
C HIS A 7 -0.14 -29.93 -1.95
N LEU A 8 -0.96 -29.25 -2.74
CA LEU A 8 -0.67 -29.06 -4.16
C LEU A 8 0.58 -28.18 -4.24
N ILE A 9 1.73 -28.80 -4.44
CA ILE A 9 2.99 -28.09 -4.65
C ILE A 9 3.10 -27.83 -6.14
N VAL A 10 2.97 -26.58 -6.55
CA VAL A 10 3.27 -26.16 -7.93
C VAL A 10 4.78 -26.20 -8.12
N THR A 11 5.30 -27.29 -8.70
CA THR A 11 6.73 -27.50 -8.92
C THR A 11 7.20 -27.01 -10.29
N SER A 12 6.29 -26.74 -11.20
CA SER A 12 6.58 -26.16 -12.51
C SER A 12 5.78 -24.87 -12.69
N PHE A 13 6.45 -23.76 -12.86
CA PHE A 13 5.85 -22.49 -13.25
C PHE A 13 6.71 -21.89 -14.37
N GLU A 14 6.06 -21.35 -15.37
CA GLU A 14 6.71 -20.48 -16.34
C GLU A 14 6.76 -19.07 -15.76
N ARG A 15 7.95 -18.53 -15.66
CA ARG A 15 8.16 -17.14 -15.27
C ARG A 15 8.01 -16.30 -16.53
N ASN A 16 6.83 -15.81 -16.78
CA ASN A 16 6.61 -14.79 -17.79
C ASN A 16 6.71 -13.43 -17.11
N ASP A 17 7.55 -12.55 -17.64
CA ASP A 17 7.48 -11.14 -17.26
C ASP A 17 6.05 -10.65 -17.53
N PHE A 18 5.48 -9.93 -16.57
CA PHE A 18 4.19 -9.28 -16.77
C PHE A 18 4.35 -8.27 -17.91
N ILE A 19 4.08 -8.71 -19.11
CA ILE A 19 3.86 -7.81 -20.24
C ILE A 19 2.42 -7.35 -20.08
N GLY A 20 2.23 -6.15 -19.52
CA GLY A 20 0.93 -5.54 -19.49
C GLY A 20 0.33 -5.60 -20.89
N THR A 21 -0.88 -6.12 -21.03
CA THR A 21 -1.66 -6.20 -22.27
C THR A 21 -2.00 -4.82 -22.86
N GLY A 22 -1.35 -3.77 -22.43
CA GLY A 22 -1.17 -2.49 -23.12
C GLY A 22 -0.24 -2.63 -24.31
N GLY A 23 -0.35 -3.70 -25.04
CA GLY A 23 0.33 -3.92 -26.29
C GLY A 23 -0.50 -3.40 -27.46
N GLY A 24 -0.58 -2.19 -27.58
CA GLY A 24 -0.69 -1.47 -28.83
C GLY A 24 0.51 -0.54 -28.84
N GLY A 25 1.23 -0.41 -29.93
CA GLY A 25 2.12 0.72 -30.14
C GLY A 25 1.32 2.01 -30.01
N GLY A 26 0.88 2.29 -28.81
CA GLY A 26 0.28 3.55 -28.44
C GLY A 26 1.32 4.60 -28.78
N LYS A 27 1.00 5.48 -29.69
CA LYS A 27 1.73 6.73 -29.85
C LYS A 27 1.88 7.25 -28.43
N THR A 28 3.11 7.21 -27.86
CA THR A 28 3.40 7.86 -26.58
C THR A 28 2.86 9.28 -26.76
N ASN A 29 1.80 9.60 -26.04
CA ASN A 29 1.22 10.93 -26.07
C ASN A 29 2.30 11.85 -25.52
N ARG A 30 2.95 12.62 -26.37
CA ARG A 30 4.05 13.51 -26.00
C ARG A 30 3.60 14.93 -26.18
N PRO A 31 4.00 15.84 -25.30
CA PRO A 31 3.68 17.25 -25.44
C PRO A 31 4.26 17.77 -26.76
N LYS A 32 3.48 18.56 -27.49
CA LYS A 32 3.98 19.23 -28.69
C LYS A 32 4.90 20.37 -28.29
N ARG A 33 6.16 20.30 -28.72
CA ARG A 33 7.20 21.30 -28.40
C ARG A 33 7.64 22.07 -29.64
N ASP A 34 7.90 23.35 -29.47
CA ASP A 34 8.75 24.10 -30.39
C ASP A 34 10.20 23.68 -30.14
N ARG A 35 10.75 22.86 -31.06
CA ARG A 35 12.05 22.20 -30.94
C ARG A 35 13.19 23.20 -30.61
N GLN A 36 13.22 24.34 -31.29
CA GLN A 36 14.31 25.32 -31.12
C GLN A 36 14.19 26.02 -29.76
N LYS A 37 13.02 26.52 -29.42
CA LYS A 37 12.80 27.19 -28.14
C LYS A 37 13.02 26.21 -26.97
N HIS A 38 12.52 25.00 -27.10
CA HIS A 38 12.63 23.98 -26.06
C HIS A 38 14.09 23.55 -25.83
N SER A 39 14.88 23.34 -26.90
CA SER A 39 16.30 23.00 -26.77
C SER A 39 17.13 24.10 -26.10
N ILE A 40 16.85 25.37 -26.42
CA ILE A 40 17.49 26.51 -25.77
C ILE A 40 17.14 26.55 -24.27
N LEU A 41 15.86 26.36 -23.93
CA LEU A 41 15.41 26.31 -22.56
C LEU A 41 16.12 25.20 -21.76
N LEU A 42 16.09 23.97 -22.25
CA LEU A 42 16.73 22.84 -21.58
C LEU A 42 18.24 23.02 -21.42
N LYS A 43 18.91 23.60 -22.42
CA LYS A 43 20.34 23.90 -22.34
C LYS A 43 20.63 24.91 -21.24
N GLN A 44 19.87 25.99 -21.17
CA GLN A 44 20.00 27.03 -20.16
C GLN A 44 19.71 26.48 -18.75
N GLN A 45 18.66 25.71 -18.60
CA GLN A 45 18.31 25.08 -17.33
C GLN A 45 19.38 24.10 -16.85
N LEU A 46 19.93 23.27 -17.76
CA LEU A 46 21.01 22.36 -17.44
C LEU A 46 22.29 23.10 -16.98
N GLU A 47 22.66 24.17 -17.65
CA GLU A 47 23.80 25.02 -17.23
C GLU A 47 23.59 25.57 -15.82
N GLN A 48 22.43 26.20 -15.58
CA GLN A 48 22.09 26.76 -14.28
C GLN A 48 22.07 25.69 -13.16
N ALA A 49 21.44 24.53 -13.42
CA ALA A 49 21.39 23.44 -12.47
C ALA A 49 22.78 22.88 -12.14
N TRP A 50 23.62 22.74 -13.17
CA TRP A 50 24.99 22.25 -13.00
C TRP A 50 25.83 23.20 -12.16
N ASP A 51 25.80 24.49 -12.49
CA ASP A 51 26.59 25.51 -11.78
C ASP A 51 26.11 25.67 -10.33
N ALA A 52 24.80 25.61 -10.09
CA ALA A 52 24.26 25.63 -8.74
C ALA A 52 24.72 24.43 -7.91
N ALA A 53 24.73 23.21 -8.51
CA ALA A 53 25.19 22.00 -7.83
C ALA A 53 26.70 22.03 -7.54
N LYS A 54 27.50 22.63 -8.45
CA LYS A 54 28.94 22.79 -8.25
C LYS A 54 29.29 23.83 -7.20
N ASN A 55 28.54 24.90 -7.12
CA ASN A 55 28.73 25.93 -6.07
C ASN A 55 28.51 25.31 -4.67
N ASP A 56 27.55 24.42 -4.51
CA ASP A 56 27.35 23.71 -3.24
C ASP A 56 28.53 22.82 -2.86
N GLU A 57 29.15 22.13 -3.82
CA GLU A 57 30.35 21.32 -3.56
C GLU A 57 31.49 22.18 -2.99
N VAL A 58 31.68 23.38 -3.51
CA VAL A 58 32.72 24.33 -3.03
C VAL A 58 32.37 24.81 -1.62
N VAL A 59 31.13 25.17 -1.36
CA VAL A 59 30.70 25.73 -0.06
C VAL A 59 30.81 24.69 1.06
N TYR A 60 30.45 23.41 0.76
CA TYR A 60 30.43 22.36 1.77
C TYR A 60 31.66 21.44 1.73
N HIS A 61 32.68 21.76 0.91
CA HIS A 61 33.89 20.93 0.73
C HIS A 61 33.60 19.47 0.35
N ALA A 62 32.49 19.20 -0.35
CA ALA A 62 32.09 17.88 -0.76
C ALA A 62 32.99 17.35 -1.89
N GLN A 63 33.55 16.16 -1.73
CA GLN A 63 34.39 15.49 -2.75
C GLN A 63 33.57 14.54 -3.61
N ARG A 64 32.49 15.02 -4.21
CA ARG A 64 31.68 14.21 -5.12
C ARG A 64 32.24 14.19 -6.55
N ASN A 65 32.12 13.05 -7.23
CA ASN A 65 32.54 12.92 -8.62
C ASN A 65 31.45 13.30 -9.63
N GLY A 66 30.41 13.99 -9.21
CA GLY A 66 29.30 14.37 -10.07
C GLY A 66 28.28 15.24 -9.36
N VAL A 67 27.16 15.47 -10.01
CA VAL A 67 26.06 16.29 -9.51
C VAL A 67 24.75 15.51 -9.50
N TYR A 68 23.85 15.89 -8.61
CA TYR A 68 22.47 15.42 -8.61
C TYR A 68 21.59 16.40 -9.37
N LEU A 69 20.94 15.91 -10.41
CA LEU A 69 19.98 16.66 -11.22
C LEU A 69 18.59 16.04 -11.09
N GLU A 70 17.59 16.89 -11.11
CA GLU A 70 16.20 16.47 -11.16
C GLU A 70 15.58 16.87 -12.49
N PHE A 71 14.99 15.90 -13.18
CA PHE A 71 14.27 16.06 -14.44
C PHE A 71 12.77 15.98 -14.17
N LYS A 72 12.03 16.99 -14.57
CA LYS A 72 10.58 17.07 -14.43
C LYS A 72 9.92 16.73 -15.75
N GLY A 73 8.92 15.85 -15.73
CA GLY A 73 8.00 15.59 -16.84
C GLY A 73 6.97 16.71 -17.00
N GLU A 74 6.19 16.63 -18.07
CA GLU A 74 5.00 17.48 -18.27
C GLU A 74 3.81 16.86 -17.56
N ALA A 75 2.93 17.68 -17.00
CA ALA A 75 1.70 17.22 -16.35
C ALA A 75 0.85 16.38 -17.32
N GLY A 76 0.39 15.20 -16.86
CA GLY A 76 -0.40 14.28 -17.66
C GLY A 76 0.36 13.51 -18.75
N TYR A 77 1.70 13.62 -18.82
CA TYR A 77 2.54 12.92 -19.79
C TYR A 77 3.60 12.05 -19.10
N GLU A 78 3.97 10.96 -19.77
CA GLU A 78 5.02 10.07 -19.28
C GLU A 78 6.42 10.67 -19.47
N LEU A 79 7.24 10.72 -18.41
CA LEU A 79 8.68 11.03 -18.49
C LEU A 79 9.46 9.76 -18.87
N VAL A 80 10.23 9.81 -19.96
CA VAL A 80 11.03 8.68 -20.45
C VAL A 80 12.32 8.52 -19.64
N SER A 81 12.18 8.27 -18.34
CA SER A 81 13.25 8.30 -17.33
C SER A 81 14.37 7.28 -17.58
N LYS A 82 14.05 6.06 -18.04
CA LYS A 82 15.07 5.03 -18.37
C LYS A 82 16.12 5.48 -19.38
N SER A 83 15.80 6.44 -20.26
CA SER A 83 16.75 7.00 -21.22
C SER A 83 17.73 8.02 -20.62
N LEU A 84 17.51 8.41 -19.35
CA LEU A 84 18.44 9.24 -18.57
C LEU A 84 19.59 8.39 -17.99
N GLU A 85 19.40 7.11 -17.83
CA GLU A 85 20.40 6.20 -17.31
C GLU A 85 21.44 5.82 -18.37
N ASN A 86 22.69 5.71 -17.96
CA ASN A 86 23.76 5.16 -18.80
C ASN A 86 24.79 4.44 -17.93
N LEU A 87 24.63 3.13 -17.83
CA LEU A 87 25.49 2.22 -17.07
C LEU A 87 26.58 1.59 -17.98
N SER A 88 27.02 2.27 -19.02
CA SER A 88 28.03 1.77 -19.95
C SER A 88 29.45 2.09 -19.50
N GLY A 89 30.35 1.13 -19.68
CA GLY A 89 31.76 1.23 -19.32
C GLY A 89 32.14 0.36 -18.12
N ASN A 90 33.43 0.06 -17.98
CA ASN A 90 33.93 -0.84 -16.94
C ASN A 90 34.11 -0.18 -15.56
N ASP A 91 33.95 1.13 -15.47
CA ASP A 91 34.09 1.89 -14.24
C ASP A 91 32.73 2.46 -13.80
N PRO A 92 32.11 1.90 -12.76
CA PRO A 92 30.83 2.35 -12.22
C PRO A 92 30.81 3.82 -11.75
N SER A 93 31.97 4.38 -11.39
CA SER A 93 32.08 5.77 -10.96
C SER A 93 31.76 6.77 -12.10
N ASN A 94 31.83 6.32 -13.34
CA ASN A 94 31.50 7.08 -14.55
C ASN A 94 30.10 6.81 -15.10
N TRP A 95 29.25 6.10 -14.37
CA TRP A 95 27.88 5.82 -14.79
C TRP A 95 26.93 6.96 -14.45
N THR A 96 26.10 7.33 -15.41
CA THR A 96 24.93 8.18 -15.14
C THR A 96 23.85 7.27 -14.57
N ARG A 97 23.47 7.48 -13.31
CA ARG A 97 22.56 6.61 -12.57
C ARG A 97 21.21 7.27 -12.36
N LEU A 98 20.15 6.60 -12.78
CA LEU A 98 18.79 6.95 -12.37
C LEU A 98 18.60 6.45 -10.93
N LEU A 99 18.47 7.37 -9.99
CA LEU A 99 18.41 7.06 -8.56
C LEU A 99 17.00 6.71 -8.12
N ASN A 100 16.06 7.60 -8.45
CA ASN A 100 14.65 7.40 -8.12
C ASN A 100 13.72 8.09 -9.13
N ILE A 101 12.45 7.71 -9.06
CA ILE A 101 11.35 8.33 -9.79
C ILE A 101 10.26 8.63 -8.77
N ARG A 102 9.78 9.87 -8.75
CA ARG A 102 8.68 10.32 -7.90
C ARG A 102 7.51 10.79 -8.76
N LYS A 103 6.32 10.66 -8.23
CA LYS A 103 5.10 11.18 -8.81
C LYS A 103 4.47 12.16 -7.84
N GLU A 104 4.11 13.31 -8.33
CA GLU A 104 3.44 14.34 -7.54
C GLU A 104 2.16 14.78 -8.25
N LEU A 105 1.11 15.01 -7.47
CA LEU A 105 -0.12 15.60 -7.98
C LEU A 105 0.00 17.12 -7.94
N ILE A 106 -0.21 17.76 -9.07
CA ILE A 106 -0.28 19.21 -9.15
C ILE A 106 -1.70 19.63 -9.54
N GLN A 107 -2.18 20.66 -8.89
CA GLN A 107 -3.45 21.27 -9.24
C GLN A 107 -3.29 22.07 -10.54
N THR A 108 -4.14 21.78 -11.54
CA THR A 108 -4.17 22.54 -12.79
C THR A 108 -4.92 23.86 -12.60
N GLU A 109 -4.76 24.79 -13.58
CA GLU A 109 -5.45 26.08 -13.55
C GLU A 109 -7.00 25.93 -13.58
N GLU A 110 -7.51 24.82 -14.04
CA GLU A 110 -8.91 24.44 -13.88
C GLU A 110 -9.13 23.85 -12.49
N LEU A 111 -9.64 24.63 -11.57
CA LEU A 111 -9.79 24.49 -10.10
C LEU A 111 -10.30 23.15 -9.53
N SER A 112 -10.42 22.09 -10.31
CA SER A 112 -10.95 20.80 -9.88
C SER A 112 -10.24 19.58 -10.45
N GLN A 113 -9.15 19.74 -11.20
CA GLN A 113 -8.41 18.61 -11.74
C GLN A 113 -6.98 18.58 -11.21
N PHE A 114 -6.58 17.42 -10.73
CA PHE A 114 -5.19 17.12 -10.39
C PHE A 114 -4.56 16.34 -11.55
N GLU A 115 -3.35 16.71 -11.93
CA GLU A 115 -2.58 15.97 -12.91
C GLU A 115 -1.29 15.44 -12.28
N GLU A 116 -0.94 14.22 -12.66
CA GLU A 116 0.29 13.57 -12.20
C GLU A 116 1.50 14.14 -12.96
N VAL A 117 2.52 14.54 -12.23
CA VAL A 117 3.83 14.95 -12.75
C VAL A 117 4.89 13.99 -12.27
N VAL A 118 5.71 13.52 -13.19
CA VAL A 118 6.80 12.60 -12.90
C VAL A 118 8.11 13.36 -12.77
N PHE A 119 8.85 13.09 -11.70
CA PHE A 119 10.19 13.60 -11.44
C PHE A 119 11.18 12.44 -11.45
N ALA A 120 12.35 12.64 -12.03
CA ALA A 120 13.45 11.67 -12.03
C ALA A 120 14.70 12.31 -11.45
N THR A 121 15.24 11.75 -10.37
CA THR A 121 16.51 12.19 -9.77
C THR A 121 17.64 11.33 -10.34
N VAL A 122 18.65 12.01 -10.88
CA VAL A 122 19.74 11.37 -11.62
C VAL A 122 21.08 11.87 -11.09
N PHE A 123 21.99 10.95 -10.82
CA PHE A 123 23.40 11.26 -10.59
C PHE A 123 24.15 11.33 -11.92
N VAL A 124 24.76 12.46 -12.22
CA VAL A 124 25.53 12.67 -13.44
C VAL A 124 27.01 12.92 -13.10
N PRO A 125 27.92 11.99 -13.43
CA PRO A 125 29.36 12.20 -13.21
C PRO A 125 29.90 13.41 -13.97
N ASN A 126 30.93 14.05 -13.45
CA ASN A 126 31.58 15.21 -14.06
C ASN A 126 32.02 14.89 -15.50
N SER A 127 32.52 13.68 -15.75
CA SER A 127 32.94 13.20 -17.08
C SER A 127 31.79 13.07 -18.10
N LYS A 128 30.52 13.10 -17.67
CA LYS A 128 29.34 12.94 -18.54
C LYS A 128 28.61 14.26 -18.81
N LYS A 129 29.08 15.39 -18.27
CA LYS A 129 28.50 16.72 -18.52
C LYS A 129 28.28 16.99 -20.01
N GLU A 130 29.38 16.92 -20.79
CA GLU A 130 29.35 17.23 -22.21
C GLU A 130 28.46 16.28 -23.03
N ALA A 131 28.37 15.02 -22.62
CA ALA A 131 27.51 14.06 -23.29
C ALA A 131 26.02 14.42 -23.15
N LEU A 132 25.61 15.00 -22.01
CA LEU A 132 24.24 15.45 -21.80
C LEU A 132 23.94 16.70 -22.63
N PHE A 133 24.85 17.66 -22.66
CA PHE A 133 24.73 18.84 -23.54
C PHE A 133 24.67 18.46 -25.02
N SER A 134 25.50 17.52 -25.46
CA SER A 134 25.49 17.01 -26.83
C SER A 134 24.14 16.37 -27.21
N LYS A 135 23.45 15.66 -26.33
CA LYS A 135 22.11 15.15 -26.61
C LYS A 135 21.13 16.27 -26.90
N ILE A 136 21.18 17.40 -26.16
CA ILE A 136 20.30 18.54 -26.38
C ILE A 136 20.63 19.23 -27.70
N GLU A 137 21.90 19.35 -28.06
CA GLU A 137 22.34 19.93 -29.34
C GLU A 137 21.93 19.05 -30.53
N GLN A 138 22.12 17.76 -30.44
CA GLN A 138 21.65 16.80 -31.46
C GLN A 138 20.13 16.86 -31.61
N TYR A 139 19.39 16.97 -30.53
CA TYR A 139 17.94 17.20 -30.59
C TYR A 139 17.61 18.48 -31.36
N ALA A 140 18.34 19.57 -31.13
CA ALA A 140 18.08 20.83 -31.80
C ALA A 140 18.40 20.81 -33.31
N THR A 141 19.44 20.05 -33.74
CA THR A 141 20.02 20.21 -35.08
C THR A 141 19.94 18.97 -35.95
N GLU A 142 19.86 17.76 -35.36
CA GLU A 142 19.98 16.53 -36.11
C GLU A 142 18.66 15.75 -36.15
N GLU A 143 18.49 14.95 -37.22
CA GLU A 143 17.35 14.08 -37.40
C GLU A 143 17.78 12.61 -37.48
N ASN A 144 16.92 11.71 -37.06
CA ASN A 144 17.14 10.28 -37.21
C ASN A 144 16.89 9.90 -38.68
N ALA A 145 17.91 9.34 -39.30
CA ALA A 145 17.89 9.00 -40.74
C ALA A 145 16.76 8.01 -41.13
N GLN A 146 16.28 7.19 -40.19
CA GLN A 146 15.21 6.21 -40.49
C GLN A 146 13.80 6.77 -40.28
N SER A 147 13.60 7.64 -39.27
CA SER A 147 12.25 8.11 -38.89
C SER A 147 11.98 9.56 -39.25
N GLY A 148 12.98 10.35 -39.61
CA GLY A 148 12.84 11.79 -39.83
C GLY A 148 12.54 12.61 -38.57
N ASN A 149 12.45 11.95 -37.41
CA ASN A 149 12.23 12.64 -36.13
C ASN A 149 13.54 13.22 -35.60
N PRO A 150 13.49 14.30 -34.80
CA PRO A 150 14.69 14.82 -34.14
C PRO A 150 15.39 13.73 -33.29
N LYS A 151 16.72 13.71 -33.32
CA LYS A 151 17.46 12.81 -32.44
C LYS A 151 17.10 13.06 -30.99
N HIS A 152 17.01 11.99 -30.20
CA HIS A 152 16.63 12.03 -28.77
C HIS A 152 15.25 12.65 -28.46
N ALA A 153 14.40 12.89 -29.47
CA ALA A 153 13.07 13.52 -29.29
C ALA A 153 12.22 12.78 -28.24
N LYS A 154 12.27 11.44 -28.22
CA LYS A 154 11.47 10.64 -27.26
C LYS A 154 11.78 11.02 -25.81
N LEU A 155 13.04 11.23 -25.47
CA LEU A 155 13.47 11.67 -24.14
C LEU A 155 13.21 13.17 -23.94
N LEU A 156 13.78 14.01 -24.81
CA LEU A 156 13.85 15.45 -24.54
C LEU A 156 12.47 16.11 -24.60
N GLU A 157 11.58 15.69 -25.50
CA GLU A 157 10.18 16.18 -25.54
C GLU A 157 9.39 15.84 -24.27
N SER A 158 9.75 14.76 -23.56
CA SER A 158 9.10 14.38 -22.30
C SER A 158 9.54 15.22 -21.10
N ILE A 159 10.65 15.96 -21.21
CA ILE A 159 11.20 16.81 -20.14
C ILE A 159 10.60 18.20 -20.24
N SER A 160 10.04 18.72 -19.16
CA SER A 160 9.56 20.10 -19.06
C SER A 160 10.55 21.04 -18.35
N ASP A 161 11.34 20.49 -17.42
CA ASP A 161 12.28 21.27 -16.62
C ASP A 161 13.49 20.42 -16.18
N ILE A 162 14.65 21.06 -16.02
CA ILE A 162 15.87 20.48 -15.46
C ILE A 162 16.37 21.39 -14.36
N ARG A 163 16.52 20.87 -13.15
CA ARG A 163 17.00 21.63 -12.01
C ARG A 163 18.00 20.84 -11.18
N LYS A 164 18.73 21.53 -10.31
CA LYS A 164 19.50 20.89 -9.25
C LYS A 164 18.54 20.13 -8.35
N ALA A 165 18.87 18.88 -8.00
CA ALA A 165 18.07 18.12 -7.05
C ALA A 165 18.11 18.78 -5.66
N LEU A 166 16.98 18.81 -4.98
CA LEU A 166 16.87 19.22 -3.58
C LEU A 166 17.43 18.11 -2.68
N GLU A 167 18.11 18.49 -1.60
CA GLU A 167 18.92 17.55 -0.81
C GLU A 167 18.08 16.47 -0.10
N VAL A 168 16.83 16.73 0.24
CA VAL A 168 15.94 15.76 0.88
C VAL A 168 14.76 15.46 -0.02
N GLU A 169 14.04 16.48 -0.46
CA GLU A 169 12.77 16.38 -1.16
C GLU A 169 12.88 15.61 -2.50
N SER A 170 13.99 15.76 -3.22
CA SER A 170 14.22 15.04 -4.48
C SER A 170 14.53 13.55 -4.28
N PHE A 171 14.87 13.15 -3.06
CA PHE A 171 15.16 11.76 -2.70
C PHE A 171 14.05 11.11 -1.89
N TRP A 172 13.11 11.90 -1.35
CA TRP A 172 12.04 11.44 -0.50
C TRP A 172 10.93 10.76 -1.32
N GLN A 173 10.58 9.52 -0.98
CA GLN A 173 9.62 8.71 -1.74
C GLN A 173 8.22 8.66 -1.12
N ASP A 174 8.12 8.93 0.18
CA ASP A 174 6.84 8.94 0.90
C ASP A 174 6.20 10.33 0.88
N SER A 175 5.06 10.49 1.54
CA SER A 175 4.41 11.78 1.72
C SER A 175 5.38 12.83 2.27
N LYS A 176 5.39 14.04 1.70
CA LYS A 176 6.26 15.14 2.15
C LYS A 176 6.02 15.54 3.59
N ASN A 177 4.80 15.31 4.10
CA ASN A 177 4.45 15.57 5.49
C ASN A 177 5.19 14.67 6.48
N LEU A 178 5.76 13.56 6.02
CA LEU A 178 6.56 12.63 6.82
C LEU A 178 8.05 12.95 6.83
N ILE A 179 8.51 13.96 6.07
CA ILE A 179 9.90 14.41 6.12
C ILE A 179 10.21 14.93 7.54
N PRO A 180 11.24 14.40 8.22
CA PRO A 180 11.65 14.91 9.53
C PRO A 180 11.90 16.42 9.50
N THR A 181 11.45 17.12 10.53
CA THR A 181 11.71 18.55 10.71
C THR A 181 12.94 18.77 11.61
N ASP A 182 12.82 19.53 12.70
CA ASP A 182 13.89 19.68 13.69
C ASP A 182 13.91 18.48 14.69
N ASP A 183 12.81 17.71 14.78
CA ASP A 183 12.75 16.48 15.56
C ASP A 183 13.21 15.30 14.70
N PRO A 184 14.26 14.57 15.14
CA PRO A 184 14.76 13.44 14.36
C PRO A 184 13.80 12.26 14.39
N ALA A 185 13.75 11.55 13.26
CA ALA A 185 12.91 10.37 13.10
C ALA A 185 13.68 9.21 12.47
N TRP A 186 13.16 7.99 12.61
CA TRP A 186 13.73 6.84 11.91
C TRP A 186 13.39 6.91 10.42
N CYS A 187 14.44 6.83 9.59
CA CYS A 187 14.34 6.87 8.13
C CYS A 187 15.09 5.69 7.53
N GLU A 188 14.55 5.18 6.44
CA GLU A 188 15.26 4.28 5.54
C GLU A 188 16.09 5.10 4.56
N VAL A 189 17.36 4.76 4.43
CA VAL A 189 18.24 5.28 3.37
C VAL A 189 18.53 4.16 2.41
N TRP A 190 18.04 4.29 1.20
CA TRP A 190 18.29 3.37 0.11
C TRP A 190 19.54 3.82 -0.64
N LEU A 191 20.57 2.99 -0.61
CA LEU A 191 21.84 3.26 -1.29
C LEU A 191 21.76 2.84 -2.76
N SER A 192 22.52 3.50 -3.60
CA SER A 192 22.55 3.26 -5.05
C SER A 192 23.29 1.97 -5.46
N SER A 193 23.74 1.17 -4.51
CA SER A 193 24.43 -0.11 -4.74
C SER A 193 24.33 -1.00 -3.50
N ASP A 194 24.36 -2.32 -3.71
CA ASP A 194 24.41 -3.36 -2.68
C ASP A 194 25.85 -3.78 -2.29
N GLN A 195 26.87 -3.16 -2.90
CA GLN A 195 28.27 -3.47 -2.65
C GLN A 195 28.69 -3.11 -1.22
N LYS A 196 29.45 -3.99 -0.58
CA LYS A 196 29.90 -3.80 0.82
C LYS A 196 30.70 -2.51 1.03
N GLU A 197 31.50 -2.13 0.05
CA GLU A 197 32.31 -0.92 0.10
C GLU A 197 31.46 0.35 0.14
N VAL A 198 30.29 0.35 -0.54
CA VAL A 198 29.32 1.44 -0.50
C VAL A 198 28.67 1.53 0.87
N VAL A 199 28.22 0.40 1.41
CA VAL A 199 27.61 0.34 2.76
C VAL A 199 28.60 0.82 3.82
N GLN A 200 29.84 0.32 3.80
CA GLN A 200 30.89 0.70 4.77
C GLN A 200 31.25 2.19 4.69
N ARG A 201 31.35 2.73 3.47
CA ARG A 201 31.61 4.16 3.27
C ARG A 201 30.48 5.01 3.83
N PHE A 202 29.23 4.58 3.61
CA PHE A 202 28.06 5.26 4.16
C PHE A 202 27.99 5.16 5.69
N GLU A 203 28.26 4.00 6.29
CA GLU A 203 28.34 3.84 7.76
C GLU A 203 29.42 4.75 8.36
N THR A 204 30.60 4.80 7.73
CA THR A 204 31.67 5.73 8.15
C THR A 204 31.21 7.18 8.10
N LEU A 205 30.45 7.58 7.08
CA LEU A 205 29.88 8.93 7.01
C LEU A 205 28.90 9.18 8.17
N LEU A 206 28.01 8.23 8.47
CA LEU A 206 27.06 8.36 9.59
C LEU A 206 27.79 8.53 10.93
N GLU A 207 28.85 7.74 11.17
CA GLU A 207 29.69 7.86 12.37
C GLU A 207 30.36 9.24 12.46
N GLN A 208 30.92 9.72 11.37
CA GLN A 208 31.55 11.06 11.31
C GLN A 208 30.56 12.19 11.58
N GLN A 209 29.32 12.04 11.13
CA GLN A 209 28.24 13.01 11.35
C GLN A 209 27.48 12.78 12.67
N GLN A 210 27.88 11.78 13.47
CA GLN A 210 27.23 11.41 14.74
C GLN A 210 25.74 11.11 14.60
N ILE A 211 25.35 10.51 13.49
CA ILE A 211 23.98 10.08 13.23
C ILE A 211 23.79 8.66 13.73
N THR A 212 22.77 8.45 14.57
CA THR A 212 22.42 7.14 15.08
C THR A 212 21.87 6.25 13.96
N PHE A 213 22.29 5.00 13.88
CA PHE A 213 21.78 4.05 12.89
C PHE A 213 21.69 2.62 13.47
N LYS A 214 20.86 1.79 12.83
CA LYS A 214 20.75 0.36 13.16
C LYS A 214 21.90 -0.42 12.51
N THR A 215 22.42 -1.42 13.21
CA THR A 215 23.56 -2.24 12.72
C THR A 215 23.20 -3.13 11.53
N GLY A 216 21.92 -3.50 11.37
CA GLY A 216 21.44 -4.29 10.25
C GLY A 216 21.50 -3.55 8.91
N THR A 217 21.68 -4.30 7.83
CA THR A 217 21.58 -3.82 6.45
C THR A 217 20.68 -4.78 5.68
N VAL A 218 19.68 -4.27 5.00
CA VAL A 218 18.84 -5.07 4.10
C VAL A 218 19.41 -4.94 2.69
N HIS A 219 19.59 -6.07 2.00
CA HIS A 219 20.16 -6.10 0.65
C HIS A 219 19.11 -6.52 -0.36
N PHE A 220 19.02 -5.75 -1.44
CA PHE A 220 18.25 -6.05 -2.65
C PHE A 220 19.21 -6.08 -3.84
N PRO A 221 18.85 -6.67 -4.99
CA PRO A 221 19.61 -6.49 -6.20
C PRO A 221 19.82 -4.99 -6.50
N GLU A 222 21.10 -4.57 -6.60
CA GLU A 222 21.52 -3.19 -6.91
C GLU A 222 21.20 -2.12 -5.84
N ARG A 223 20.71 -2.49 -4.66
CA ARG A 223 20.36 -1.57 -3.57
C ARG A 223 20.72 -2.15 -2.20
N ALA A 224 21.12 -1.30 -1.27
CA ALA A 224 21.22 -1.62 0.16
C ALA A 224 20.44 -0.59 0.97
N VAL A 225 19.83 -1.02 2.07
CA VAL A 225 19.00 -0.15 2.93
C VAL A 225 19.57 -0.10 4.33
N LYS A 226 19.77 1.11 4.84
CA LYS A 226 20.17 1.40 6.21
C LYS A 226 19.06 2.18 6.90
N ILE A 227 18.83 1.84 8.16
CA ILE A 227 17.89 2.57 9.02
C ILE A 227 18.68 3.54 9.88
N ILE A 228 18.38 4.82 9.78
CA ILE A 228 19.02 5.91 10.50
C ILE A 228 18.02 6.73 11.30
N HIS A 229 18.46 7.36 12.39
CA HIS A 229 17.64 8.30 13.16
C HIS A 229 18.20 9.71 12.91
N ALA A 230 17.48 10.53 12.13
CA ALA A 230 17.99 11.80 11.63
C ALA A 230 16.90 12.87 11.54
N ASP A 231 17.28 14.13 11.76
CA ASP A 231 16.50 15.32 11.46
C ASP A 231 16.72 15.78 10.01
N HIS A 232 15.96 16.79 9.57
CA HIS A 232 16.06 17.34 8.21
C HIS A 232 17.47 17.84 7.87
N LYS A 233 18.14 18.51 8.79
CA LYS A 233 19.50 19.08 8.58
C LYS A 233 20.54 17.98 8.43
N GLN A 234 20.39 16.90 9.19
CA GLN A 234 21.26 15.73 9.10
C GLN A 234 21.08 15.02 7.76
N LEU A 235 19.82 14.82 7.30
CA LEU A 235 19.54 14.27 5.96
C LEU A 235 20.14 15.15 4.85
N GLN A 236 19.98 16.47 4.92
CA GLN A 236 20.63 17.39 3.98
C GLN A 236 22.15 17.21 3.98
N THR A 237 22.76 17.12 5.16
CA THR A 237 24.21 17.00 5.31
C THR A 237 24.74 15.73 4.66
N ILE A 238 24.12 14.58 4.93
CA ILE A 238 24.57 13.31 4.34
C ILE A 238 24.34 13.27 2.83
N THR A 239 23.25 13.88 2.32
CA THR A 239 23.03 13.98 0.87
C THR A 239 24.11 14.82 0.18
N ARG A 240 24.59 15.89 0.83
CA ARG A 240 25.67 16.72 0.29
C ARG A 240 27.03 16.02 0.30
N LEU A 241 27.27 15.15 1.27
CA LEU A 241 28.56 14.49 1.48
C LEU A 241 28.69 13.14 0.79
N SER A 242 27.59 12.52 0.37
CA SER A 242 27.56 11.22 -0.28
C SER A 242 27.07 11.30 -1.72
N ASP A 243 27.57 10.45 -2.60
CA ASP A 243 27.05 10.17 -3.95
C ASP A 243 26.42 8.77 -4.04
N ASP A 244 26.22 8.14 -2.91
CA ASP A 244 25.68 6.78 -2.80
C ASP A 244 24.19 6.73 -2.48
N ILE A 245 23.54 7.85 -2.13
CA ILE A 245 22.14 7.89 -1.73
C ILE A 245 21.26 7.89 -2.97
N ALA A 246 20.28 6.98 -2.98
CA ALA A 246 19.27 6.90 -4.02
C ALA A 246 17.92 7.42 -3.57
N GLU A 247 17.48 7.03 -2.36
CA GLU A 247 16.15 7.37 -1.84
C GLU A 247 16.17 7.52 -0.32
N TYR A 248 15.23 8.31 0.18
CA TYR A 248 14.81 8.35 1.57
C TYR A 248 13.35 7.93 1.69
N ARG A 249 13.04 7.20 2.75
CA ARG A 249 11.68 6.87 3.14
C ARG A 249 11.53 6.99 4.65
N ARG A 250 10.33 7.25 5.13
CA ARG A 250 10.05 7.11 6.54
C ARG A 250 10.17 5.63 6.91
N ALA A 251 10.88 5.29 7.98
CA ALA A 251 10.79 3.93 8.49
C ALA A 251 9.32 3.64 8.82
N LYS A 252 8.86 2.41 8.53
CA LYS A 252 7.45 2.06 8.68
C LYS A 252 6.96 2.46 10.07
N GLU A 253 5.99 3.35 10.09
CA GLU A 253 5.25 3.69 11.30
C GLU A 253 4.18 2.63 11.53
N THR A 254 3.73 2.50 12.76
CA THR A 254 2.65 1.59 13.14
C THR A 254 1.32 2.34 13.21
N ALA A 255 0.20 1.63 13.37
CA ALA A 255 -1.10 2.26 13.56
C ALA A 255 -1.12 3.19 14.78
N PHE A 256 -0.37 2.88 15.83
CA PHE A 256 -0.21 3.72 17.02
C PHE A 256 0.24 5.15 16.67
N PHE A 257 1.20 5.33 15.76
CA PHE A 257 1.67 6.65 15.34
C PHE A 257 0.51 7.54 14.84
N TRP A 258 -0.40 6.98 14.05
CA TRP A 258 -1.54 7.70 13.47
C TRP A 258 -2.65 7.95 14.48
N LEU A 259 -2.86 7.01 15.40
CA LEU A 259 -3.92 7.07 16.40
C LEU A 259 -3.56 7.97 17.60
N ASP A 260 -2.26 8.14 17.90
CA ASP A 260 -1.76 9.01 18.98
C ASP A 260 -1.77 10.50 18.61
N GLN A 261 -2.01 10.84 17.34
CA GLN A 261 -2.14 12.22 16.88
C GLN A 261 -3.42 12.87 17.38
N ASP A 262 -3.40 14.19 17.55
CA ASP A 262 -4.60 14.91 17.93
C ASP A 262 -5.68 14.94 16.84
N ASN A 263 -6.92 15.27 17.21
CA ASN A 263 -8.05 15.25 16.28
C ASN A 263 -7.87 16.18 15.07
N LYS A 264 -7.08 17.25 15.19
CA LYS A 264 -6.83 18.18 14.11
C LYS A 264 -5.84 17.58 13.12
N GLU A 265 -4.78 16.99 13.62
CA GLU A 265 -3.78 16.29 12.80
C GLU A 265 -4.41 15.10 12.06
N GLN A 266 -5.24 14.31 12.74
CA GLN A 266 -6.01 13.23 12.09
C GLN A 266 -6.93 13.76 10.98
N ALA A 267 -7.60 14.91 11.21
CA ALA A 267 -8.45 15.53 10.19
C ALA A 267 -7.63 16.03 8.97
N GLU A 268 -6.43 16.55 9.18
CA GLU A 268 -5.52 16.99 8.11
C GLU A 268 -5.08 15.77 7.25
N TRP A 269 -4.81 14.63 7.86
CA TRP A 269 -4.52 13.39 7.13
C TRP A 269 -5.70 12.88 6.32
N VAL A 270 -6.90 12.92 6.87
CA VAL A 270 -8.14 12.59 6.14
C VAL A 270 -8.31 13.51 4.92
N GLU A 271 -8.10 14.82 5.09
CA GLU A 271 -8.15 15.78 3.98
C GLU A 271 -7.12 15.48 2.90
N THR A 272 -5.89 15.10 3.30
CA THR A 272 -4.82 14.71 2.37
C THR A 272 -5.22 13.48 1.52
N ILE A 273 -5.89 12.49 2.11
CA ILE A 273 -6.44 11.35 1.37
C ILE A 273 -7.51 11.81 0.38
N LEU A 274 -8.46 12.65 0.82
CA LEU A 274 -9.58 13.12 0.00
C LEU A 274 -9.12 13.92 -1.23
N GLN A 275 -8.06 14.71 -1.10
CA GLN A 275 -7.48 15.47 -2.21
C GLN A 275 -6.90 14.58 -3.32
N ARG A 276 -6.53 13.35 -3.00
CA ARG A 276 -5.94 12.37 -3.92
C ARG A 276 -6.92 11.28 -4.36
N LEU A 277 -8.17 11.34 -3.89
CA LEU A 277 -9.15 10.29 -4.09
C LEU A 277 -9.94 10.50 -5.38
N GLU A 278 -9.88 9.53 -6.27
CA GLU A 278 -10.75 9.41 -7.44
C GLU A 278 -11.65 8.18 -7.26
N VAL A 279 -12.96 8.40 -7.31
CA VAL A 279 -13.95 7.31 -7.23
C VAL A 279 -14.69 7.20 -8.55
N ASP A 280 -14.71 6.00 -9.14
CA ASP A 280 -15.52 5.72 -10.32
C ASP A 280 -17.00 5.64 -9.93
N GLN A 281 -17.70 6.78 -10.02
CA GLN A 281 -19.11 6.91 -9.67
C GLN A 281 -20.03 6.08 -10.58
N ASN A 282 -19.54 5.64 -11.74
CA ASN A 282 -20.29 4.85 -12.73
C ASN A 282 -19.90 3.36 -12.69
N SER A 283 -19.07 2.95 -11.74
CA SER A 283 -18.68 1.55 -11.60
C SER A 283 -19.91 0.64 -11.47
N ASP A 284 -19.92 -0.44 -12.21
CA ASP A 284 -20.90 -1.52 -12.07
C ASP A 284 -20.52 -2.55 -10.98
N ILE A 285 -19.35 -2.36 -10.34
CA ILE A 285 -18.85 -3.23 -9.28
C ILE A 285 -19.19 -2.63 -7.91
N ALA A 286 -19.75 -3.44 -7.01
CA ALA A 286 -20.00 -3.06 -5.62
C ALA A 286 -19.47 -4.10 -4.63
N VAL A 287 -18.92 -3.63 -3.51
CA VAL A 287 -18.67 -4.46 -2.32
C VAL A 287 -19.81 -4.21 -1.33
N CYS A 288 -20.62 -5.23 -1.08
CA CYS A 288 -21.78 -5.18 -0.20
C CYS A 288 -21.40 -5.70 1.18
N ILE A 289 -21.41 -4.83 2.18
CA ILE A 289 -21.06 -5.14 3.57
C ILE A 289 -22.32 -5.60 4.31
N LEU A 290 -22.33 -6.86 4.76
CA LEU A 290 -23.37 -7.42 5.63
C LEU A 290 -22.87 -7.45 7.07
N ASP A 291 -23.30 -6.46 7.88
CA ASP A 291 -22.71 -6.21 9.19
C ASP A 291 -23.67 -5.42 10.12
N THR A 292 -23.13 -4.66 11.07
CA THR A 292 -23.84 -3.79 12.03
C THR A 292 -24.40 -2.49 11.44
N GLY A 293 -24.30 -2.32 10.11
CA GLY A 293 -24.57 -1.07 9.40
C GLY A 293 -23.27 -0.32 9.11
N VAL A 294 -23.35 0.81 8.40
CA VAL A 294 -22.20 1.66 8.07
C VAL A 294 -22.56 3.12 8.25
N ASN A 295 -21.66 3.88 8.87
CA ASN A 295 -21.78 5.34 9.01
C ASN A 295 -21.29 6.03 7.75
N HIS A 296 -22.12 6.03 6.70
CA HIS A 296 -21.83 6.59 5.38
C HIS A 296 -21.45 8.07 5.38
N GLY A 297 -21.77 8.80 6.44
CA GLY A 297 -21.37 10.22 6.60
C GLY A 297 -19.90 10.42 6.99
N HIS A 298 -19.12 9.36 7.22
CA HIS A 298 -17.69 9.49 7.45
C HIS A 298 -17.00 10.05 6.20
N PRO A 299 -16.11 11.05 6.31
CA PRO A 299 -15.52 11.73 5.16
C PRO A 299 -14.88 10.79 4.13
N LEU A 300 -14.19 9.74 4.58
CA LEU A 300 -13.57 8.75 3.67
C LEU A 300 -14.58 7.80 3.02
N LEU A 301 -15.76 7.58 3.60
CA LEU A 301 -16.78 6.66 3.06
C LEU A 301 -17.80 7.38 2.18
N ALA A 302 -18.12 8.64 2.49
CA ALA A 302 -19.11 9.41 1.73
C ALA A 302 -18.86 9.47 0.21
N PRO A 303 -17.61 9.51 -0.28
CA PRO A 303 -17.36 9.50 -1.73
C PRO A 303 -17.71 8.18 -2.43
N CYS A 304 -17.68 7.03 -1.73
CA CYS A 304 -17.87 5.70 -2.33
C CYS A 304 -19.10 4.93 -1.82
N LEU A 305 -19.84 5.46 -0.84
CA LEU A 305 -21.05 4.86 -0.27
C LEU A 305 -22.19 5.88 -0.22
N LYS A 306 -23.20 5.71 -1.06
CA LYS A 306 -24.35 6.60 -1.09
C LYS A 306 -25.36 6.25 0.00
N PRO A 307 -26.11 7.22 0.55
CA PRO A 307 -27.15 6.97 1.55
C PRO A 307 -28.20 5.97 1.11
N GLU A 308 -28.60 6.00 -0.16
CA GLU A 308 -29.59 5.08 -0.76
C GLU A 308 -29.11 3.63 -0.83
N ASP A 309 -27.78 3.40 -0.84
CA ASP A 309 -27.14 2.08 -0.87
C ASP A 309 -26.91 1.51 0.54
N CYS A 310 -27.34 2.25 1.58
CA CYS A 310 -27.40 1.78 2.95
C CYS A 310 -28.78 1.23 3.27
N GLN A 311 -28.88 -0.07 3.50
CA GLN A 311 -30.13 -0.79 3.77
C GLN A 311 -30.08 -1.45 5.15
N SER A 312 -31.23 -1.93 5.64
CA SER A 312 -31.35 -2.78 6.82
C SER A 312 -32.37 -3.89 6.57
N VAL A 313 -32.15 -5.07 7.13
CA VAL A 313 -33.14 -6.16 7.05
C VAL A 313 -34.41 -5.81 7.81
N ASP A 314 -34.28 -5.08 8.89
CA ASP A 314 -35.40 -4.54 9.68
C ASP A 314 -35.35 -2.99 9.64
N LEU A 315 -36.46 -2.38 9.22
CA LEU A 315 -36.56 -0.93 9.10
C LEU A 315 -36.48 -0.19 10.45
N GLU A 316 -36.87 -0.86 11.53
CA GLU A 316 -36.81 -0.26 12.88
C GLU A 316 -35.37 -0.11 13.38
N TRP A 317 -34.43 -0.89 12.87
CA TRP A 317 -33.01 -0.79 13.25
C TRP A 317 -32.31 0.42 12.64
N GLY A 318 -32.87 1.03 11.59
CA GLY A 318 -32.19 2.02 10.78
C GLY A 318 -30.95 1.42 10.10
N THR A 319 -30.16 2.26 9.44
CA THR A 319 -28.95 1.84 8.70
C THR A 319 -27.65 2.20 9.41
N HIS A 320 -27.75 3.01 10.49
CA HIS A 320 -26.61 3.52 11.23
C HIS A 320 -25.87 2.43 11.99
N ASP A 321 -24.54 2.51 12.00
CA ASP A 321 -23.69 1.60 12.75
C ASP A 321 -23.53 2.04 14.20
N HIS A 322 -24.10 1.29 15.14
CA HIS A 322 -24.00 1.53 16.58
C HIS A 322 -22.79 0.82 17.23
N HIS A 323 -22.17 -0.10 16.53
CA HIS A 323 -21.09 -0.96 17.03
C HIS A 323 -19.71 -0.63 16.44
N LYS A 324 -19.65 0.28 15.47
CA LYS A 324 -18.46 0.67 14.71
C LYS A 324 -17.92 -0.42 13.76
N HIS A 325 -18.26 -1.70 13.96
CA HIS A 325 -17.65 -2.83 13.25
C HIS A 325 -17.89 -2.76 11.74
N GLY A 326 -19.13 -2.58 11.29
CA GLY A 326 -19.42 -2.50 9.86
C GLY A 326 -18.79 -1.27 9.19
N THR A 327 -18.61 -0.17 9.93
CA THR A 327 -17.92 1.03 9.44
C THR A 327 -16.43 0.76 9.23
N LEU A 328 -15.77 0.04 10.15
CA LEU A 328 -14.38 -0.37 10.00
C LEU A 328 -14.21 -1.34 8.82
N MET A 329 -15.14 -2.31 8.66
CA MET A 329 -15.13 -3.22 7.52
C MET A 329 -15.32 -2.50 6.18
N ALA A 330 -16.15 -1.46 6.15
CA ALA A 330 -16.30 -0.60 4.97
C ALA A 330 -15.00 0.16 4.64
N GLY A 331 -14.30 0.68 5.65
CA GLY A 331 -12.99 1.32 5.49
C GLY A 331 -11.96 0.38 4.87
N ILE A 332 -11.80 -0.82 5.43
CA ILE A 332 -10.88 -1.84 4.87
C ILE A 332 -11.31 -2.26 3.46
N SER A 333 -12.60 -2.40 3.19
CA SER A 333 -13.10 -2.79 1.87
C SER A 333 -12.88 -1.73 0.79
N ALA A 334 -12.85 -0.45 1.17
CA ALA A 334 -12.56 0.66 0.26
C ALA A 334 -11.04 0.86 0.07
N TYR A 335 -10.30 0.88 1.15
CA TYR A 335 -8.94 1.42 1.19
C TYR A 335 -7.86 0.38 1.54
N GLY A 336 -8.22 -0.81 2.05
CA GLY A 336 -7.26 -1.71 2.66
C GLY A 336 -6.72 -1.15 3.99
N ASN A 337 -5.43 -1.32 4.25
CA ASN A 337 -4.78 -0.71 5.41
C ASN A 337 -4.47 0.77 5.12
N LEU A 338 -5.09 1.69 5.85
CA LEU A 338 -4.89 3.14 5.66
C LEU A 338 -3.43 3.57 5.89
N GLN A 339 -2.64 2.83 6.66
CA GLN A 339 -1.21 3.13 6.82
C GLN A 339 -0.48 3.16 5.48
N GLU A 340 -0.77 2.21 4.59
CA GLU A 340 -0.12 2.15 3.27
C GLU A 340 -0.49 3.36 2.42
N ILE A 341 -1.75 3.80 2.50
CA ILE A 341 -2.24 4.98 1.77
C ILE A 341 -1.66 6.28 2.33
N LEU A 342 -1.52 6.38 3.65
CA LEU A 342 -0.99 7.57 4.33
C LEU A 342 0.52 7.77 4.12
N THR A 343 1.26 6.70 3.84
CA THR A 343 2.70 6.79 3.60
C THR A 343 3.08 7.26 2.19
N HIS A 344 2.15 7.24 1.24
CA HIS A 344 2.40 7.63 -0.16
C HIS A 344 1.60 8.85 -0.58
N ASP A 345 2.07 9.58 -1.59
CA ASP A 345 1.38 10.72 -2.19
C ASP A 345 0.74 10.36 -3.56
N GLU A 346 0.62 9.07 -3.87
CA GLU A 346 0.04 8.61 -5.12
C GLU A 346 -1.49 8.81 -5.17
N LEU A 347 -2.02 8.86 -6.39
CA LEU A 347 -3.45 8.95 -6.63
C LEU A 347 -4.18 7.67 -6.18
N ILE A 348 -5.21 7.83 -5.39
CA ILE A 348 -6.04 6.73 -4.88
C ILE A 348 -7.23 6.55 -5.84
N ARG A 349 -7.29 5.42 -6.53
CA ARG A 349 -8.36 5.13 -7.49
C ARG A 349 -9.25 4.00 -7.00
N LEU A 350 -10.45 4.34 -6.56
CA LEU A 350 -11.48 3.35 -6.24
C LEU A 350 -12.30 3.03 -7.49
N LYS A 351 -12.18 1.78 -7.97
CA LYS A 351 -12.89 1.25 -9.14
C LYS A 351 -14.19 0.53 -8.79
N HIS A 352 -14.60 0.57 -7.53
CA HIS A 352 -15.82 -0.02 -7.01
C HIS A 352 -16.50 0.96 -6.07
N CYS A 353 -17.79 0.78 -5.86
CA CYS A 353 -18.54 1.46 -4.81
C CYS A 353 -18.84 0.49 -3.65
N LEU A 354 -19.27 1.05 -2.54
CA LEU A 354 -19.74 0.28 -1.40
C LEU A 354 -21.26 0.22 -1.37
N GLU A 355 -21.79 -0.85 -0.81
CA GLU A 355 -23.17 -1.02 -0.37
C GLU A 355 -23.15 -1.55 1.08
N SER A 356 -24.17 -1.26 1.85
CA SER A 356 -24.29 -1.75 3.22
C SER A 356 -25.67 -2.28 3.48
N VAL A 357 -25.75 -3.49 4.06
CA VAL A 357 -27.02 -3.99 4.60
C VAL A 357 -26.80 -4.42 6.05
N LYS A 358 -27.48 -3.72 6.95
CA LYS A 358 -27.45 -4.03 8.37
C LYS A 358 -28.21 -5.33 8.64
N ILE A 359 -27.51 -6.32 9.20
CA ILE A 359 -28.03 -7.66 9.52
C ILE A 359 -28.08 -7.93 11.03
N LEU A 360 -27.47 -7.08 11.84
CA LEU A 360 -27.45 -7.19 13.29
C LEU A 360 -28.24 -6.05 13.93
N PRO A 361 -29.06 -6.34 14.98
CA PRO A 361 -29.83 -5.32 15.69
C PRO A 361 -28.92 -4.35 16.44
N PRO A 362 -29.39 -3.11 16.74
CA PRO A 362 -28.65 -2.16 17.57
C PRO A 362 -28.40 -2.67 18.99
N THR A 363 -29.29 -3.52 19.50
CA THR A 363 -29.20 -4.15 20.82
C THR A 363 -29.79 -5.55 20.77
N GLY A 364 -29.20 -6.49 21.53
CA GLY A 364 -29.59 -7.89 21.51
C GLY A 364 -28.96 -8.68 20.35
N ALA A 365 -29.58 -9.80 20.02
CA ALA A 365 -29.12 -10.69 18.94
C ALA A 365 -30.31 -11.19 18.11
N THR A 366 -30.06 -11.50 16.86
CA THR A 366 -31.03 -12.21 16.02
C THR A 366 -31.12 -13.67 16.45
N GLU A 367 -32.33 -14.27 16.40
CA GLU A 367 -32.53 -15.68 16.68
C GLU A 367 -31.72 -16.54 15.71
N PRO A 368 -30.95 -17.54 16.20
CA PRO A 368 -30.06 -18.34 15.37
C PRO A 368 -30.73 -19.03 14.19
N GLU A 369 -31.97 -19.46 14.38
CA GLU A 369 -32.78 -20.14 13.35
C GLU A 369 -33.09 -19.26 12.14
N LEU A 370 -32.92 -17.94 12.29
CA LEU A 370 -33.20 -16.96 11.25
C LEU A 370 -31.95 -16.46 10.52
N TRP A 371 -30.73 -16.78 10.95
CA TRP A 371 -29.51 -16.21 10.39
C TRP A 371 -29.36 -16.42 8.88
N GLY A 372 -29.62 -17.63 8.37
CA GLY A 372 -29.62 -17.91 6.94
C GLY A 372 -30.65 -17.05 6.19
N TYR A 373 -31.84 -16.96 6.70
CA TYR A 373 -32.93 -16.16 6.14
C TYR A 373 -32.59 -14.66 6.14
N VAL A 374 -32.08 -14.13 7.23
CA VAL A 374 -31.64 -12.71 7.35
C VAL A 374 -30.55 -12.40 6.32
N THR A 375 -29.58 -13.30 6.16
CA THR A 375 -28.51 -13.13 5.17
C THR A 375 -29.05 -13.11 3.75
N SER A 376 -29.93 -14.02 3.40
CA SER A 376 -30.59 -14.09 2.08
C SER A 376 -31.44 -12.85 1.80
N GLN A 377 -32.21 -12.38 2.79
CA GLN A 377 -32.95 -11.11 2.68
C GLN A 377 -32.02 -9.91 2.47
N ALA A 378 -30.89 -9.86 3.18
CA ALA A 378 -29.93 -8.76 3.04
C ALA A 378 -29.37 -8.68 1.62
N VAL A 379 -28.94 -9.81 1.06
CA VAL A 379 -28.48 -9.87 -0.33
C VAL A 379 -29.59 -9.46 -1.30
N SER A 380 -30.82 -9.91 -1.06
CA SER A 380 -31.98 -9.57 -1.91
C SER A 380 -32.27 -8.06 -1.88
N LYS A 381 -32.18 -7.40 -0.70
CA LYS A 381 -32.36 -5.94 -0.58
C LYS A 381 -31.33 -5.17 -1.41
N ALA A 382 -30.04 -5.54 -1.33
CA ALA A 382 -29.01 -4.92 -2.16
C ALA A 382 -29.26 -5.12 -3.65
N VAL A 383 -29.70 -6.32 -4.07
CA VAL A 383 -30.03 -6.60 -5.48
C VAL A 383 -31.24 -5.79 -5.97
N ILE A 384 -32.27 -5.64 -5.13
CA ILE A 384 -33.45 -4.83 -5.46
C ILE A 384 -33.10 -3.35 -5.60
N GLN A 385 -32.26 -2.84 -4.72
CA GLN A 385 -31.83 -1.44 -4.71
C GLN A 385 -31.02 -1.08 -5.97
N ALA A 386 -30.09 -1.93 -6.39
CA ALA A 386 -29.23 -1.69 -7.55
C ALA A 386 -29.03 -2.98 -8.36
N PRO A 387 -30.00 -3.37 -9.21
CA PRO A 387 -30.05 -4.67 -9.87
C PRO A 387 -28.94 -4.91 -10.88
N ASP A 388 -28.35 -3.85 -11.44
CA ASP A 388 -27.32 -3.91 -12.49
C ASP A 388 -25.89 -4.04 -11.92
N LYS A 389 -25.71 -3.95 -10.60
CA LYS A 389 -24.40 -4.06 -9.97
C LYS A 389 -23.92 -5.52 -9.89
N GLN A 390 -22.65 -5.72 -10.22
CA GLN A 390 -21.90 -6.94 -9.91
C GLN A 390 -21.42 -6.84 -8.48
N ARG A 391 -21.86 -7.77 -7.61
CA ARG A 391 -21.59 -7.71 -6.17
C ARG A 391 -20.59 -8.73 -5.70
N ILE A 392 -19.67 -8.26 -4.87
CA ILE A 392 -18.91 -9.09 -3.94
C ILE A 392 -19.56 -8.86 -2.57
N VAL A 393 -20.09 -9.92 -1.97
CA VAL A 393 -20.69 -9.84 -0.64
C VAL A 393 -19.61 -10.10 0.39
N CYS A 394 -19.40 -9.14 1.31
CA CYS A 394 -18.48 -9.26 2.43
C CYS A 394 -19.27 -9.42 3.73
N MET A 395 -19.09 -10.55 4.42
CA MET A 395 -19.72 -10.84 5.69
C MET A 395 -18.67 -11.19 6.73
N ALA A 396 -18.30 -10.22 7.56
CA ALA A 396 -17.36 -10.41 8.67
C ALA A 396 -18.06 -10.77 9.99
N VAL A 397 -19.24 -11.38 9.86
CA VAL A 397 -20.09 -11.81 10.98
C VAL A 397 -20.20 -13.34 10.97
N THR A 398 -19.90 -13.95 12.09
CA THR A 398 -20.03 -15.38 12.35
C THR A 398 -20.70 -15.60 13.71
N SER A 399 -21.19 -16.81 13.96
CA SER A 399 -21.63 -17.21 15.29
C SER A 399 -20.46 -17.82 16.06
N ASP A 400 -20.59 -17.88 17.38
CA ASP A 400 -19.64 -18.61 18.24
C ASP A 400 -19.80 -20.14 18.14
N ASP A 401 -20.71 -20.63 17.28
CA ASP A 401 -21.03 -22.03 17.17
C ASP A 401 -20.03 -22.79 16.31
N THR A 402 -19.31 -23.69 16.92
CA THR A 402 -18.32 -24.57 16.28
C THR A 402 -18.73 -26.05 16.27
N ARG A 403 -19.96 -26.38 16.68
CA ARG A 403 -20.42 -27.76 16.87
C ARG A 403 -20.46 -28.60 15.60
N ASP A 404 -20.64 -27.94 14.47
CA ASP A 404 -20.79 -28.64 13.19
C ASP A 404 -19.48 -29.20 12.65
N GLN A 405 -18.35 -28.66 13.02
CA GLN A 405 -17.02 -29.14 12.65
C GLN A 405 -16.90 -29.54 11.17
N GLY A 406 -17.32 -28.63 10.29
CA GLY A 406 -17.31 -28.82 8.83
C GLY A 406 -18.61 -29.39 8.24
N ARG A 407 -19.54 -29.88 9.04
CA ARG A 407 -20.89 -30.28 8.54
C ARG A 407 -21.66 -29.02 8.14
N PRO A 408 -22.46 -29.09 7.07
CA PRO A 408 -23.36 -28.00 6.71
C PRO A 408 -24.36 -27.71 7.84
N SER A 409 -24.44 -26.42 8.22
CA SER A 409 -25.52 -25.85 9.01
C SER A 409 -26.63 -25.32 8.09
N SER A 410 -27.77 -24.91 8.64
CA SER A 410 -28.79 -24.20 7.86
C SER A 410 -28.28 -22.89 7.28
N TRP A 411 -27.43 -22.17 8.02
CA TRP A 411 -26.86 -20.90 7.57
C TRP A 411 -25.81 -21.11 6.46
N SER A 412 -24.85 -22.02 6.65
CA SER A 412 -23.86 -22.32 5.61
C SER A 412 -24.47 -22.90 4.34
N ALA A 413 -25.55 -23.71 4.47
CA ALA A 413 -26.28 -24.21 3.32
C ALA A 413 -27.01 -23.13 2.54
N GLU A 414 -27.53 -22.08 3.20
CA GLU A 414 -28.13 -20.93 2.55
C GLU A 414 -27.06 -20.14 1.77
N LEU A 415 -25.84 -19.95 2.36
CA LEU A 415 -24.72 -19.35 1.63
C LEU A 415 -24.36 -20.17 0.39
N ASP A 416 -24.32 -21.50 0.51
CA ASP A 416 -24.01 -22.38 -0.61
C ASP A 416 -25.03 -22.27 -1.74
N GLN A 417 -26.32 -22.12 -1.42
CA GLN A 417 -27.38 -21.88 -2.40
C GLN A 417 -27.20 -20.54 -3.11
N MET A 418 -26.94 -19.48 -2.34
CA MET A 418 -26.73 -18.15 -2.91
C MET A 418 -25.47 -18.08 -3.79
N CYS A 419 -24.38 -18.72 -3.38
CA CYS A 419 -23.14 -18.76 -4.16
C CYS A 419 -23.31 -19.54 -5.46
N SER A 420 -23.97 -20.70 -5.41
CA SER A 420 -24.19 -21.57 -6.58
C SER A 420 -25.24 -21.04 -7.54
N GLY A 421 -26.12 -20.15 -7.09
CA GLY A 421 -27.28 -19.68 -7.85
C GLY A 421 -28.42 -20.70 -7.93
N ALA A 422 -28.47 -21.69 -7.02
CA ALA A 422 -29.46 -22.77 -7.06
C ALA A 422 -30.92 -22.28 -7.01
N ALA A 423 -31.19 -21.11 -6.43
CA ALA A 423 -32.51 -20.56 -6.28
C ALA A 423 -32.94 -19.63 -7.44
N ASP A 424 -31.99 -18.95 -8.11
CA ASP A 424 -32.30 -17.87 -9.06
C ASP A 424 -31.38 -17.82 -10.28
N ASP A 425 -30.58 -18.87 -10.51
CA ASP A 425 -29.60 -19.00 -11.60
C ASP A 425 -28.51 -17.89 -11.60
N LYS A 426 -28.32 -17.17 -10.47
CA LYS A 426 -27.32 -16.12 -10.32
C LYS A 426 -26.23 -16.50 -9.32
N GLN A 427 -25.07 -16.84 -9.82
CA GLN A 427 -23.89 -17.09 -8.97
C GLN A 427 -23.41 -15.81 -8.30
N ARG A 428 -22.96 -15.94 -7.04
CA ARG A 428 -22.47 -14.82 -6.23
C ARG A 428 -21.15 -15.17 -5.55
N LEU A 429 -20.25 -14.21 -5.49
CA LEU A 429 -19.07 -14.32 -4.63
C LEU A 429 -19.42 -13.78 -3.24
N ILE A 430 -19.41 -14.68 -2.27
CA ILE A 430 -19.59 -14.34 -0.86
C ILE A 430 -18.27 -14.64 -0.14
N ILE A 431 -17.74 -13.64 0.55
CA ILE A 431 -16.53 -13.73 1.36
C ILE A 431 -16.94 -13.67 2.83
N VAL A 432 -16.49 -14.66 3.59
CA VAL A 432 -16.86 -14.83 5.01
C VAL A 432 -15.60 -14.89 5.86
N SER A 433 -15.60 -14.27 7.05
CA SER A 433 -14.54 -14.46 8.03
C SER A 433 -14.57 -15.87 8.61
N ALA A 434 -13.41 -16.41 8.97
CA ALA A 434 -13.32 -17.73 9.60
C ALA A 434 -13.84 -17.75 11.05
N GLY A 435 -14.09 -16.59 11.64
CA GLY A 435 -14.40 -16.40 13.05
C GLY A 435 -13.17 -16.10 13.90
N ASN A 436 -13.40 -15.68 15.14
CA ASN A 436 -12.36 -15.23 16.05
C ASN A 436 -12.08 -16.24 17.17
N CYS A 437 -10.82 -16.56 17.38
CA CYS A 437 -10.39 -17.43 18.49
C CYS A 437 -10.77 -16.89 19.88
N ASN A 438 -11.15 -15.62 19.99
CA ASN A 438 -11.34 -14.89 21.26
C ASN A 438 -12.78 -14.65 21.70
N GLU A 439 -13.78 -14.90 20.88
CA GLU A 439 -15.15 -14.41 21.15
C GLU A 439 -15.73 -14.87 22.47
N ASN A 440 -15.34 -16.07 22.96
CA ASN A 440 -15.76 -16.58 24.27
C ASN A 440 -14.60 -16.92 25.21
N LYS A 441 -13.38 -16.45 24.90
CA LYS A 441 -12.18 -16.78 25.66
C LYS A 441 -11.47 -15.51 26.11
N THR A 442 -10.77 -15.61 27.23
CA THR A 442 -9.91 -14.51 27.66
C THR A 442 -8.70 -14.42 26.74
N LEU A 443 -8.19 -13.20 26.51
CA LEU A 443 -6.94 -12.99 25.76
C LEU A 443 -5.79 -13.87 26.26
N LYS A 444 -5.80 -14.22 27.55
CA LYS A 444 -4.84 -15.15 28.16
C LYS A 444 -4.83 -16.53 27.51
N GLU A 445 -5.96 -17.03 27.00
CA GLU A 445 -6.02 -18.34 26.35
C GLU A 445 -5.33 -18.32 25.00
N CYS A 446 -5.33 -17.17 24.31
CA CYS A 446 -4.60 -16.97 23.05
C CYS A 446 -3.08 -17.02 23.23
N SER A 447 -2.59 -16.85 24.47
CA SER A 447 -1.17 -16.96 24.78
C SER A 447 -0.60 -18.38 24.64
N ARG A 448 -1.46 -19.40 24.51
CA ARG A 448 -1.06 -20.79 24.20
C ARG A 448 -0.86 -21.01 22.69
N TYR A 449 -0.43 -19.97 22.03
CA TYR A 449 -0.15 -19.95 20.61
C TYR A 449 0.91 -20.99 20.20
N PRO A 450 0.76 -21.72 19.08
CA PRO A 450 -0.42 -21.76 18.17
C PRO A 450 -1.46 -22.82 18.57
N GLU A 451 -1.34 -23.45 19.73
CA GLU A 451 -2.14 -24.60 20.14
C GLU A 451 -3.64 -24.27 20.24
N THR A 452 -3.97 -23.07 20.74
CA THR A 452 -5.36 -22.63 20.85
C THR A 452 -5.98 -22.42 19.48
N GLN A 453 -5.29 -21.74 18.57
CA GLN A 453 -5.75 -21.46 17.22
C GLN A 453 -5.93 -22.73 16.37
N LEU A 454 -5.08 -23.73 16.58
CA LEU A 454 -5.20 -25.03 15.91
C LEU A 454 -6.36 -25.87 16.44
N LYS A 455 -6.80 -25.65 17.67
CA LYS A 455 -7.93 -26.36 18.30
C LYS A 455 -9.25 -25.63 18.10
N GLU A 456 -9.22 -24.32 17.87
CA GLU A 456 -10.41 -23.54 17.62
C GLU A 456 -10.91 -23.78 16.20
N SER A 457 -12.11 -24.34 16.13
CA SER A 457 -12.75 -24.65 14.87
C SER A 457 -13.27 -23.38 14.19
N VAL A 458 -13.29 -23.39 12.88
CA VAL A 458 -13.96 -22.35 12.08
C VAL A 458 -15.42 -22.23 12.51
N HIS A 459 -15.88 -20.99 12.62
CA HIS A 459 -17.21 -20.63 13.11
C HIS A 459 -18.28 -20.71 12.01
N ASP A 460 -19.52 -21.04 12.39
CA ASP A 460 -20.67 -21.00 11.48
C ASP A 460 -20.94 -19.56 11.01
N PRO A 461 -21.12 -19.27 9.70
CA PRO A 461 -21.35 -20.20 8.58
C PRO A 461 -20.11 -20.43 7.69
N ALA A 462 -18.91 -20.17 8.19
CA ALA A 462 -17.70 -20.19 7.38
C ALA A 462 -17.27 -21.61 6.92
N GLN A 463 -17.94 -22.66 7.37
CA GLN A 463 -17.82 -24.01 6.81
C GLN A 463 -18.54 -24.19 5.47
N SER A 464 -19.25 -23.18 4.94
CA SER A 464 -19.86 -23.19 3.61
C SER A 464 -18.87 -23.68 2.54
N TRP A 465 -19.34 -24.52 1.62
CA TRP A 465 -18.50 -25.10 0.57
C TRP A 465 -18.21 -24.15 -0.58
N ASN A 466 -19.12 -23.23 -0.85
CA ASN A 466 -19.06 -22.36 -2.02
C ASN A 466 -18.68 -20.91 -1.67
N ALA A 467 -18.82 -20.48 -0.42
CA ALA A 467 -18.30 -19.19 0.03
C ALA A 467 -16.78 -19.24 0.23
N LEU A 468 -16.10 -18.15 -0.04
CA LEU A 468 -14.68 -17.99 0.23
C LEU A 468 -14.46 -17.60 1.69
N THR A 469 -13.90 -18.51 2.48
CA THR A 469 -13.60 -18.27 3.89
C THR A 469 -12.20 -17.71 4.04
N VAL A 470 -12.07 -16.59 4.74
CA VAL A 470 -10.82 -15.89 4.98
C VAL A 470 -10.44 -16.00 6.46
N GLY A 471 -9.28 -16.57 6.73
CA GLY A 471 -8.63 -16.59 8.03
C GLY A 471 -7.59 -15.48 8.15
N ALA A 472 -6.78 -15.55 9.19
CA ALA A 472 -5.82 -14.50 9.48
C ALA A 472 -4.39 -15.02 9.69
N TYR A 473 -3.42 -14.35 9.10
CA TYR A 473 -1.99 -14.42 9.44
C TYR A 473 -1.54 -13.03 9.91
N THR A 474 -0.30 -12.88 10.33
CA THR A 474 0.23 -11.57 10.69
C THR A 474 1.66 -11.34 10.24
N GLN A 475 1.94 -10.12 9.79
CA GLN A 475 3.28 -9.56 9.59
C GLN A 475 3.61 -8.50 10.65
N LEU A 476 2.62 -8.13 11.48
CA LEU A 476 2.78 -7.09 12.49
C LEU A 476 3.54 -7.64 13.70
N ASP A 477 4.80 -7.22 13.85
CA ASP A 477 5.71 -7.70 14.90
C ASP A 477 6.47 -6.58 15.63
N GLN A 478 6.14 -5.31 15.38
CA GLN A 478 6.76 -4.15 15.99
C GLN A 478 5.81 -3.54 17.04
N ILE A 479 6.33 -3.27 18.22
CA ILE A 479 5.63 -2.53 19.28
C ILE A 479 6.43 -1.26 19.55
N THR A 480 5.84 -0.11 19.25
CA THR A 480 6.43 1.22 19.44
C THR A 480 5.81 1.97 20.61
N ASP A 481 4.61 1.56 21.05
CA ASP A 481 3.94 2.11 22.23
C ASP A 481 4.82 1.94 23.46
N THR A 482 5.29 3.06 24.00
CA THR A 482 6.17 3.10 25.18
C THR A 482 5.49 2.60 26.45
N THR A 483 4.17 2.59 26.52
CA THR A 483 3.39 2.06 27.65
C THR A 483 3.47 0.54 27.71
N LEU A 484 3.76 -0.11 26.58
CA LEU A 484 3.96 -1.55 26.45
C LEU A 484 5.44 -1.95 26.40
N ALA A 485 6.33 -1.11 26.96
CA ALA A 485 7.75 -1.41 27.01
C ALA A 485 8.01 -2.76 27.72
N GLY A 486 8.68 -3.68 27.03
CA GLY A 486 8.97 -5.04 27.55
C GLY A 486 7.96 -6.12 27.14
N TYR A 487 6.86 -5.75 26.50
CA TYR A 487 5.97 -6.72 25.86
C TYR A 487 6.62 -7.31 24.60
N LYS A 488 6.16 -8.50 24.22
CA LYS A 488 6.59 -9.21 23.01
C LYS A 488 5.36 -9.67 22.24
N VAL A 489 5.47 -9.72 20.93
CA VAL A 489 4.41 -10.27 20.07
C VAL A 489 4.18 -11.76 20.35
N ILE A 490 2.95 -12.23 20.20
CA ILE A 490 2.58 -13.63 20.39
C ILE A 490 2.90 -14.44 19.14
N ALA A 491 2.44 -14.01 17.97
CA ALA A 491 2.72 -14.70 16.72
C ALA A 491 4.01 -14.15 16.08
N PRO A 492 4.86 -15.02 15.52
CA PRO A 492 6.00 -14.56 14.72
C PRO A 492 5.51 -13.99 13.39
N THR A 493 6.34 -13.15 12.77
CA THR A 493 6.11 -12.64 11.41
C THR A 493 5.77 -13.76 10.42
N ASN A 494 4.73 -13.59 9.63
CA ASN A 494 4.16 -14.59 8.72
C ASN A 494 3.58 -15.83 9.43
N GLY A 495 3.37 -15.77 10.72
CA GLY A 495 2.68 -16.79 11.49
C GLY A 495 1.16 -16.66 11.41
N LEU A 496 0.45 -17.69 11.85
CA LEU A 496 -1.00 -17.64 12.04
C LEU A 496 -1.33 -16.52 13.04
N SER A 497 -2.29 -15.64 12.71
CA SER A 497 -2.72 -14.62 13.67
C SER A 497 -3.29 -15.26 14.94
N PRO A 498 -3.05 -14.67 16.14
CA PRO A 498 -3.66 -15.16 17.38
C PRO A 498 -5.20 -15.14 17.36
N PHE A 499 -5.80 -14.37 16.45
CA PHE A 499 -7.24 -14.28 16.29
C PHE A 499 -7.83 -15.35 15.36
N SER A 500 -7.02 -16.01 14.53
CA SER A 500 -7.50 -16.93 13.50
C SER A 500 -8.01 -18.25 14.08
N THR A 501 -9.01 -18.83 13.42
CA THR A 501 -9.51 -20.16 13.61
C THR A 501 -9.10 -21.08 12.46
N THR A 502 -9.21 -22.40 12.63
CA THR A 502 -8.79 -23.38 11.61
C THR A 502 -9.76 -24.57 11.54
N SER A 503 -9.70 -25.31 10.44
CA SER A 503 -10.39 -26.58 10.28
C SER A 503 -9.53 -27.81 10.68
N SER A 504 -8.45 -27.61 11.41
CA SER A 504 -7.50 -28.70 11.72
C SER A 504 -8.08 -29.85 12.55
N THR A 505 -9.20 -29.61 13.24
CA THR A 505 -9.92 -30.61 14.05
C THR A 505 -11.02 -31.34 13.28
N TRP A 506 -11.28 -30.98 12.02
CA TRP A 506 -12.37 -31.58 11.25
C TRP A 506 -11.99 -32.94 10.66
N ASP A 507 -13.01 -33.77 10.37
CA ASP A 507 -12.85 -34.99 9.58
C ASP A 507 -12.37 -34.67 8.16
N ASP A 508 -11.49 -35.50 7.60
CA ASP A 508 -10.90 -35.36 6.25
C ASP A 508 -11.92 -35.26 5.09
N LYS A 509 -13.19 -35.66 5.34
CA LYS A 509 -14.28 -35.56 4.35
C LYS A 509 -14.81 -34.12 4.16
N TRP A 510 -14.55 -33.22 5.11
CA TRP A 510 -15.00 -31.84 5.05
C TRP A 510 -13.98 -30.95 4.33
N PRO A 511 -14.40 -29.82 3.78
CA PRO A 511 -13.47 -28.92 3.10
C PRO A 511 -12.42 -28.36 4.07
N ILE A 512 -11.24 -28.06 3.53
CA ILE A 512 -10.21 -27.35 4.30
C ILE A 512 -10.61 -25.88 4.36
N LYS A 513 -10.73 -25.34 5.57
CA LYS A 513 -11.06 -23.95 5.85
C LYS A 513 -10.06 -23.33 6.85
N PRO A 514 -9.75 -22.04 6.73
CA PRO A 514 -10.09 -21.15 5.62
C PRO A 514 -9.34 -21.51 4.33
N GLU A 515 -9.85 -21.08 3.17
CA GLU A 515 -9.17 -21.26 1.88
C GLU A 515 -7.95 -20.34 1.73
N ILE A 516 -8.05 -19.13 2.24
CA ILE A 516 -7.00 -18.12 2.21
C ILE A 516 -6.85 -17.45 3.57
N VAL A 517 -5.72 -16.78 3.76
CA VAL A 517 -5.46 -15.94 4.93
C VAL A 517 -5.02 -14.55 4.49
N MET A 518 -5.43 -13.53 5.24
CA MET A 518 -5.04 -12.14 5.06
C MET A 518 -4.47 -11.59 6.37
N GLU A 519 -3.86 -10.39 6.35
CA GLU A 519 -3.40 -9.76 7.58
C GLU A 519 -4.57 -9.55 8.54
N GLY A 520 -4.44 -10.03 9.77
CA GLY A 520 -5.51 -9.96 10.78
C GLY A 520 -5.02 -9.53 12.15
N GLY A 521 -3.85 -8.91 12.22
CA GLY A 521 -3.31 -8.39 13.47
C GLY A 521 -2.61 -9.43 14.35
N ASN A 522 -2.05 -8.93 15.45
CA ASN A 522 -1.31 -9.71 16.45
C ASN A 522 -1.67 -9.27 17.87
N LEU A 523 -1.16 -9.95 18.87
CA LEU A 523 -1.32 -9.63 20.28
C LEU A 523 0.04 -9.46 20.96
N ALA A 524 0.07 -8.62 21.98
CA ALA A 524 1.22 -8.39 22.82
C ALA A 524 1.11 -9.16 24.16
N LYS A 525 2.24 -9.63 24.69
CA LYS A 525 2.33 -10.38 25.95
C LYS A 525 3.53 -9.96 26.76
N ASP A 526 3.34 -9.72 28.05
CA ASP A 526 4.40 -9.40 29.00
C ASP A 526 5.11 -10.66 29.55
N ALA A 527 6.14 -10.45 30.34
CA ALA A 527 6.91 -11.53 30.99
C ALA A 527 6.09 -12.31 32.04
N ALA A 528 5.02 -11.73 32.59
CA ALA A 528 4.13 -12.37 33.56
C ALA A 528 3.02 -13.18 32.89
N GLY A 529 2.90 -13.10 31.55
CA GLY A 529 1.89 -13.78 30.76
C GLY A 529 0.58 -13.01 30.60
N PHE A 530 0.57 -11.72 30.91
CA PHE A 530 -0.56 -10.85 30.60
C PHE A 530 -0.57 -10.53 29.11
N VAL A 531 -1.73 -10.71 28.49
CA VAL A 531 -1.95 -10.50 27.05
C VAL A 531 -2.85 -9.29 26.85
N THR A 532 -2.50 -8.45 25.88
CA THR A 532 -3.25 -7.26 25.52
C THR A 532 -3.27 -7.06 24.01
N GLU A 533 -4.29 -6.36 23.54
CA GLU A 533 -4.31 -5.74 22.22
C GLU A 533 -3.37 -4.53 22.20
N CYS A 534 -2.89 -4.19 21.02
CA CYS A 534 -1.96 -3.08 20.80
C CYS A 534 -2.26 -2.48 19.42
N ASP A 535 -2.39 -1.16 19.35
CA ASP A 535 -2.64 -0.45 18.10
C ASP A 535 -1.55 -0.68 17.05
N ASP A 536 -0.30 -0.81 17.51
CA ASP A 536 0.85 -1.17 16.65
C ASP A 536 0.67 -2.51 15.90
N LEU A 537 -0.14 -3.40 16.46
CA LEU A 537 -0.37 -4.76 15.99
C LEU A 537 -1.73 -4.92 15.33
N SER A 538 -2.36 -3.82 14.93
CA SER A 538 -3.67 -3.76 14.29
C SER A 538 -3.59 -3.07 12.92
N LEU A 539 -4.56 -3.37 12.05
CA LEU A 539 -4.76 -2.62 10.80
C LEU A 539 -5.40 -1.27 11.11
N LEU A 540 -4.97 -0.23 10.43
CA LEU A 540 -5.61 1.08 10.49
C LEU A 540 -6.77 1.15 9.48
N SER A 541 -7.98 1.52 9.97
CA SER A 541 -9.19 1.62 9.17
C SER A 541 -10.01 2.86 9.52
#